data_0b0485b3b2ff17eab99ef547e77f6642
#
_entry.id   0b0485b3b2ff17eab99ef547e77f6642
#
_cell.length_a   1.000
_cell.length_b   1.000
_cell.length_c   1.000
_cell.angle_alpha   90.00
_cell.angle_beta   90.00
_cell.angle_gamma   90.00
#
_symmetry.space_group_name_H-M   'P 1'
#
loop_
_entity.id
_entity.type
_entity.pdbx_description
1 polymer ?
#
loop_
_entity_poly.entity_id
_entity_poly.type
_entity_poly.pdbx_seq_one_letter_code
_entity_poly.pdbx_strand_id
1 'polypeptide(L)'
;MYKVLVVAYYFPPIGLSGVQRTLKFVKYLPDFGWQPTVITTGKIAYFAYDETLLNEIKDKNINIIRVGAKDVNALLGKLGTKKPPREKIRKVLNRISQSIFIPDNKKSWSKKAARKIEELLDKEHFDLIFVTGPPFSAFVEIAELKIKRNIPVVYDYRDLWYESYFSFYLTPGHKFRHYKYEYFALKNVNKITVTNRKIKEKLLLDFPFLKHTDITIIRHGYDAEDFEKTPPIAKENNKLLIVHSGNFIEYTTPEFMLQALRDLQLKYPDVAADLEFHFIGIMDKKYQKLIKKYKLELIVKTYGYMEHKEAVRKVKSADVLWFMIGRKKNIDAILPGKLFEYIGAKKPIFGSVPDGAAKSVLEEYEASFISEPDNVEQITETLVEIYNLYKDNNLPVPYSKYVEKHERRVLTEELSKVFQFLLKE
;
A
#
# COMPACT_ATOMS: atom_id res chain seq x y z
N MET A 1 -27.31 13.94 -4.68
CA MET A 1 -25.92 13.49 -4.65
C MET A 1 -25.34 13.90 -3.33
N TYR A 2 -24.87 12.96 -2.51
CA TYR A 2 -24.27 13.27 -1.21
C TYR A 2 -22.89 13.89 -1.38
N LYS A 3 -22.47 14.75 -0.43
CA LYS A 3 -21.16 15.40 -0.47
C LYS A 3 -20.25 14.83 0.62
N VAL A 4 -19.04 14.39 0.25
CA VAL A 4 -18.05 13.87 1.19
C VAL A 4 -16.76 14.68 1.15
N LEU A 5 -16.27 15.09 2.34
CA LEU A 5 -14.93 15.65 2.50
C LEU A 5 -13.93 14.50 2.67
N VAL A 6 -12.99 14.38 1.75
CA VAL A 6 -11.93 13.36 1.78
C VAL A 6 -10.64 13.98 2.27
N VAL A 7 -10.18 13.62 3.46
CA VAL A 7 -8.97 14.16 4.09
C VAL A 7 -7.81 13.19 3.88
N ALA A 8 -6.89 13.56 3.00
CA ALA A 8 -5.78 12.72 2.60
C ALA A 8 -4.49 13.52 2.41
N TYR A 9 -3.51 13.35 3.29
CA TYR A 9 -2.20 13.99 3.12
C TYR A 9 -1.51 13.54 1.83
N TYR A 10 -1.48 12.22 1.61
CA TYR A 10 -0.90 11.59 0.41
C TYR A 10 -1.95 11.50 -0.69
N PHE A 11 -1.86 12.40 -1.66
CA PHE A 11 -2.74 12.47 -2.83
C PHE A 11 -1.94 12.99 -4.05
N PRO A 12 -2.32 12.69 -5.31
CA PRO A 12 -1.62 13.18 -6.48
C PRO A 12 -1.37 14.70 -6.48
N PRO A 13 -0.21 15.18 -6.99
CA PRO A 13 0.79 14.49 -7.79
C PRO A 13 1.84 13.73 -6.99
N ILE A 14 1.68 13.52 -5.68
CA ILE A 14 2.53 12.62 -4.92
C ILE A 14 2.32 11.22 -5.50
N GLY A 15 3.43 10.52 -5.84
CA GLY A 15 3.42 9.15 -6.34
C GLY A 15 3.53 8.11 -5.21
N LEU A 16 3.86 6.88 -5.57
CA LEU A 16 3.93 5.67 -4.74
C LEU A 16 2.57 5.06 -4.36
N SER A 17 2.61 3.80 -3.91
CA SER A 17 1.43 2.98 -3.64
C SER A 17 0.46 3.55 -2.60
N GLY A 18 0.95 4.34 -1.64
CA GLY A 18 0.13 4.96 -0.61
C GLY A 18 -0.92 5.95 -1.11
N VAL A 19 -0.80 6.42 -2.36
CA VAL A 19 -1.73 7.37 -2.99
C VAL A 19 -2.88 6.66 -3.70
N GLN A 20 -2.63 5.50 -4.27
CA GLN A 20 -3.55 4.79 -5.16
C GLN A 20 -4.92 4.51 -4.53
N ARG A 21 -4.95 4.03 -3.27
CA ARG A 21 -6.21 3.71 -2.58
C ARG A 21 -7.17 4.90 -2.53
N THR A 22 -6.70 6.04 -2.07
CA THR A 22 -7.55 7.24 -1.94
C THR A 22 -7.90 7.82 -3.28
N LEU A 23 -6.95 7.86 -4.23
CA LEU A 23 -7.22 8.32 -5.59
C LEU A 23 -8.35 7.52 -6.24
N LYS A 24 -8.29 6.17 -6.17
CA LYS A 24 -9.30 5.31 -6.78
C LYS A 24 -10.67 5.41 -6.08
N PHE A 25 -10.71 5.57 -4.77
CA PHE A 25 -11.97 5.90 -4.08
C PHE A 25 -12.56 7.21 -4.59
N VAL A 26 -11.76 8.26 -4.67
CA VAL A 26 -12.19 9.58 -5.18
C VAL A 26 -12.65 9.49 -6.65
N LYS A 27 -11.97 8.68 -7.47
CA LYS A 27 -12.33 8.44 -8.89
C LYS A 27 -13.72 7.81 -9.05
N TYR A 28 -14.05 6.81 -8.21
CA TYR A 28 -15.26 5.99 -8.37
C TYR A 28 -16.43 6.40 -7.47
N LEU A 29 -16.23 7.15 -6.40
CA LEU A 29 -17.32 7.61 -5.52
C LEU A 29 -18.47 8.32 -6.27
N PRO A 30 -18.21 9.13 -7.33
CA PRO A 30 -19.29 9.73 -8.12
C PRO A 30 -20.22 8.71 -8.78
N ASP A 31 -19.72 7.54 -9.18
CA ASP A 31 -20.51 6.46 -9.78
C ASP A 31 -21.54 5.89 -8.79
N PHE A 32 -21.35 6.09 -7.49
CA PHE A 32 -22.19 5.61 -6.39
C PHE A 32 -22.95 6.73 -5.65
N GLY A 33 -23.09 7.90 -6.31
CA GLY A 33 -23.92 9.00 -5.80
C GLY A 33 -23.23 9.93 -4.79
N TRP A 34 -21.88 9.90 -4.68
CA TRP A 34 -21.09 10.73 -3.78
C TRP A 34 -20.25 11.74 -4.55
N GLN A 35 -20.31 13.02 -4.18
CA GLN A 35 -19.44 14.07 -4.71
C GLN A 35 -18.29 14.32 -3.73
N PRO A 36 -17.05 13.89 -4.02
CA PRO A 36 -15.91 14.12 -3.15
C PRO A 36 -15.32 15.51 -3.33
N THR A 37 -14.96 16.14 -2.20
CA THR A 37 -14.05 17.30 -2.12
C THR A 37 -12.81 16.85 -1.36
N VAL A 38 -11.64 16.90 -1.98
CA VAL A 38 -10.38 16.40 -1.41
C VAL A 38 -9.61 17.49 -0.71
N ILE A 39 -9.29 17.30 0.56
CA ILE A 39 -8.37 18.15 1.34
C ILE A 39 -7.02 17.44 1.41
N THR A 40 -6.01 18.01 0.79
CA THR A 40 -4.68 17.38 0.68
C THR A 40 -3.56 18.39 0.92
N THR A 41 -2.31 17.88 0.97
CA THR A 41 -1.15 18.75 1.13
C THR A 41 -0.91 19.62 -0.10
N GLY A 42 -0.30 20.79 0.12
CA GLY A 42 0.22 21.64 -0.94
C GLY A 42 1.44 21.03 -1.63
N LYS A 43 2.13 21.84 -2.41
CA LYS A 43 3.38 21.42 -3.06
C LYS A 43 4.47 21.20 -2.02
N ILE A 44 4.95 19.97 -1.90
CA ILE A 44 6.02 19.55 -0.99
C ILE A 44 7.09 18.76 -1.75
N ALA A 45 8.31 18.69 -1.24
CA ALA A 45 9.31 17.75 -1.78
C ALA A 45 8.94 16.31 -1.38
N TYR A 46 8.94 15.37 -2.33
CA TYR A 46 8.65 13.97 -2.08
C TYR A 46 9.54 13.05 -2.91
N PHE A 47 9.56 11.75 -2.58
CA PHE A 47 10.43 10.76 -3.22
C PHE A 47 9.98 10.35 -4.62
N ALA A 48 8.71 10.53 -4.94
CA ALA A 48 8.18 10.32 -6.27
C ALA A 48 7.04 11.30 -6.55
N TYR A 49 7.05 11.86 -7.75
CA TYR A 49 5.96 12.66 -8.31
C TYR A 49 5.45 11.97 -9.56
N ASP A 50 4.13 11.90 -9.69
CA ASP A 50 3.47 11.35 -10.86
C ASP A 50 2.22 12.20 -11.15
N GLU A 51 2.37 13.14 -12.07
CA GLU A 51 1.27 14.03 -12.48
C GLU A 51 0.23 13.30 -13.34
N THR A 52 0.59 12.15 -13.93
CA THR A 52 -0.33 11.37 -14.77
C THR A 52 -1.52 10.85 -13.96
N LEU A 53 -1.33 10.62 -12.66
CA LEU A 53 -2.39 10.21 -11.75
C LEU A 53 -3.54 11.22 -11.63
N LEU A 54 -3.28 12.52 -11.83
CA LEU A 54 -4.34 13.54 -11.85
C LEU A 54 -5.25 13.43 -13.07
N ASN A 55 -4.74 12.88 -14.18
CA ASN A 55 -5.55 12.70 -15.39
C ASN A 55 -6.68 11.70 -15.16
N GLU A 56 -6.55 10.77 -14.22
CA GLU A 56 -7.59 9.79 -13.90
C GLU A 56 -8.87 10.39 -13.34
N ILE A 57 -8.79 11.59 -12.77
CA ILE A 57 -9.92 12.27 -12.12
C ILE A 57 -10.26 13.63 -12.77
N LYS A 58 -9.56 13.99 -13.84
CA LYS A 58 -9.71 15.29 -14.49
C LYS A 58 -11.14 15.57 -14.97
N ASP A 59 -11.79 14.55 -15.50
CA ASP A 59 -13.14 14.63 -16.09
C ASP A 59 -14.27 14.34 -15.08
N LYS A 60 -13.94 14.13 -13.80
CA LYS A 60 -14.90 13.75 -12.75
C LYS A 60 -15.44 14.92 -11.90
N ASN A 61 -15.10 16.17 -12.27
CA ASN A 61 -15.50 17.38 -11.53
C ASN A 61 -15.20 17.32 -10.02
N ILE A 62 -14.01 16.84 -9.67
CA ILE A 62 -13.58 16.67 -8.28
C ILE A 62 -12.86 17.93 -7.80
N ASN A 63 -13.35 18.51 -6.71
CA ASN A 63 -12.72 19.67 -6.09
C ASN A 63 -11.52 19.24 -5.23
N ILE A 64 -10.31 19.77 -5.51
CA ILE A 64 -9.08 19.46 -4.77
C ILE A 64 -8.57 20.74 -4.10
N ILE A 65 -8.64 20.78 -2.79
CA ILE A 65 -8.19 21.89 -1.97
C ILE A 65 -6.84 21.54 -1.34
N ARG A 66 -5.82 22.30 -1.69
CA ARG A 66 -4.45 22.08 -1.22
C ARG A 66 -4.12 22.99 -0.04
N VAL A 67 -3.74 22.37 1.09
CA VAL A 67 -3.40 23.06 2.33
C VAL A 67 -1.90 23.00 2.56
N GLY A 68 -1.24 24.15 2.69
CA GLY A 68 0.20 24.22 2.92
C GLY A 68 0.60 23.64 4.27
N ALA A 69 1.69 22.89 4.29
CA ALA A 69 2.29 22.32 5.50
C ALA A 69 3.56 23.10 5.92
N LYS A 70 3.83 23.17 7.25
CA LYS A 70 5.15 23.51 7.79
C LYS A 70 5.74 22.21 8.35
N ASP A 71 6.02 21.24 7.48
CA ASP A 71 6.69 20.00 7.86
C ASP A 71 8.09 19.91 7.23
N VAL A 72 8.86 18.88 7.61
CA VAL A 72 10.24 18.69 7.13
C VAL A 72 10.29 18.59 5.59
N ASN A 73 9.26 18.02 4.95
CA ASN A 73 9.18 17.90 3.50
C ASN A 73 8.89 19.27 2.83
N ALA A 74 8.10 20.12 3.49
CA ALA A 74 7.84 21.48 3.03
C ALA A 74 9.07 22.41 3.21
N LEU A 75 9.86 22.21 4.28
CA LEU A 75 11.08 22.96 4.55
C LEU A 75 12.23 22.60 3.61
N LEU A 76 12.26 21.39 3.05
CA LEU A 76 13.27 20.97 2.06
C LEU A 76 13.09 21.64 0.67
N GLY A 77 12.15 22.51 0.52
CA GLY A 77 12.03 23.74 -0.26
C GLY A 77 12.07 23.68 -1.78
N LYS A 78 12.39 22.60 -2.48
CA LYS A 78 12.31 22.52 -3.95
C LYS A 78 11.39 21.37 -4.37
N LEU A 79 10.35 21.73 -5.16
CA LEU A 79 9.47 20.79 -5.84
C LEU A 79 10.23 19.76 -6.66
N GLY A 80 9.77 18.52 -6.61
CA GLY A 80 10.22 17.44 -7.47
C GLY A 80 10.64 16.19 -6.73
N THR A 81 10.97 15.18 -7.51
CA THR A 81 11.45 13.88 -7.01
C THR A 81 12.83 14.02 -6.39
N LYS A 82 12.96 13.64 -5.11
CA LYS A 82 14.26 13.59 -4.41
C LYS A 82 14.68 12.15 -4.18
N LYS A 83 15.96 11.88 -4.41
CA LYS A 83 16.54 10.58 -4.06
C LYS A 83 16.44 10.37 -2.55
N PRO A 84 15.91 9.22 -2.08
CA PRO A 84 15.86 8.94 -0.66
C PRO A 84 17.29 8.88 -0.07
N PRO A 85 17.48 9.33 1.18
CA PRO A 85 18.75 9.13 1.89
C PRO A 85 19.09 7.65 1.99
N ARG A 86 20.36 7.33 2.22
CA ARG A 86 20.82 5.95 2.49
C ARG A 86 19.97 5.35 3.62
N GLU A 87 19.61 4.07 3.52
CA GLU A 87 18.67 3.41 4.42
C GLU A 87 19.01 3.59 5.92
N LYS A 88 20.28 3.47 6.28
CA LYS A 88 20.74 3.70 7.67
C LYS A 88 20.43 5.10 8.17
N ILE A 89 20.71 6.12 7.37
CA ILE A 89 20.44 7.53 7.71
C ILE A 89 18.93 7.77 7.81
N ARG A 90 18.16 7.23 6.87
CA ARG A 90 16.69 7.32 6.87
C ARG A 90 16.10 6.70 8.15
N LYS A 91 16.59 5.52 8.57
CA LYS A 91 16.13 4.87 9.83
C LYS A 91 16.41 5.73 11.05
N VAL A 92 17.61 6.35 11.14
CA VAL A 92 17.95 7.24 12.25
C VAL A 92 17.06 8.49 12.25
N LEU A 93 16.92 9.16 11.10
CA LEU A 93 16.05 10.34 10.96
C LEU A 93 14.59 10.02 11.30
N ASN A 94 14.06 8.88 10.88
CA ASN A 94 12.72 8.45 11.22
C ASN A 94 12.56 8.23 12.74
N ARG A 95 13.53 7.60 13.41
CA ARG A 95 13.50 7.41 14.87
C ARG A 95 13.53 8.75 15.61
N ILE A 96 14.38 9.67 15.22
CA ILE A 96 14.43 11.03 15.80
C ILE A 96 13.08 11.73 15.58
N SER A 97 12.55 11.70 14.37
CA SER A 97 11.27 12.31 14.06
C SER A 97 10.14 11.73 14.91
N GLN A 98 10.07 10.39 15.04
CA GLN A 98 9.05 9.73 15.87
C GLN A 98 9.23 9.98 17.37
N SER A 99 10.46 10.22 17.83
CA SER A 99 10.72 10.57 19.23
C SER A 99 10.23 11.97 19.62
N ILE A 100 10.23 12.90 18.65
CA ILE A 100 9.88 14.30 18.87
C ILE A 100 8.39 14.57 18.62
N PHE A 101 7.85 14.01 17.52
CA PHE A 101 6.51 14.32 17.05
C PHE A 101 5.51 13.24 17.40
N ILE A 102 4.47 13.60 18.16
CA ILE A 102 3.36 12.75 18.55
C ILE A 102 2.04 13.37 18.07
N PRO A 103 1.21 12.63 17.32
CA PRO A 103 1.40 11.24 16.83
C PRO A 103 2.36 11.12 15.66
N ASP A 104 2.58 12.17 14.89
CA ASP A 104 3.48 12.21 13.73
C ASP A 104 3.92 13.64 13.39
N ASN A 105 4.86 13.77 12.46
CA ASN A 105 5.41 15.06 12.02
C ASN A 105 4.51 15.82 11.04
N LYS A 106 3.29 15.37 10.79
CA LYS A 106 2.29 16.02 9.94
C LYS A 106 1.23 16.80 10.71
N LYS A 107 1.33 16.87 12.04
CA LYS A 107 0.37 17.57 12.92
C LYS A 107 0.10 19.01 12.49
N SER A 108 1.12 19.74 12.01
CA SER A 108 0.94 21.11 11.50
C SER A 108 0.01 21.18 10.29
N TRP A 109 0.13 20.22 9.36
CA TRP A 109 -0.78 20.10 8.22
C TRP A 109 -2.18 19.71 8.69
N SER A 110 -2.30 18.71 9.55
CA SER A 110 -3.59 18.20 10.04
C SER A 110 -4.41 19.31 10.71
N LYS A 111 -3.78 20.16 11.52
CA LYS A 111 -4.43 21.35 12.11
C LYS A 111 -4.97 22.33 11.07
N LYS A 112 -4.17 22.62 10.03
CA LYS A 112 -4.61 23.52 8.96
C LYS A 112 -5.70 22.88 8.10
N ALA A 113 -5.63 21.57 7.85
CA ALA A 113 -6.67 20.83 7.14
C ALA A 113 -7.99 20.89 7.91
N ALA A 114 -7.98 20.64 9.23
CA ALA A 114 -9.17 20.75 10.08
C ALA A 114 -9.79 22.15 10.07
N ARG A 115 -8.97 23.21 10.17
CA ARG A 115 -9.45 24.61 10.05
C ARG A 115 -10.07 24.87 8.68
N LYS A 116 -9.43 24.37 7.60
CA LYS A 116 -9.97 24.53 6.25
C LYS A 116 -11.30 23.83 6.07
N ILE A 117 -11.46 22.65 6.67
CA ILE A 117 -12.73 21.94 6.70
C ILE A 117 -13.78 22.72 7.49
N GLU A 118 -13.43 23.28 8.63
CA GLU A 118 -14.33 24.13 9.43
C GLU A 118 -14.85 25.31 8.61
N GLU A 119 -13.96 26.01 7.90
CA GLU A 119 -14.34 27.12 6.97
C GLU A 119 -15.27 26.67 5.82
N LEU A 120 -15.12 25.42 5.35
CA LEU A 120 -15.99 24.87 4.30
C LEU A 120 -17.37 24.52 4.85
N LEU A 121 -17.43 23.93 6.05
CA LEU A 121 -18.68 23.60 6.73
C LEU A 121 -19.51 24.84 7.07
N ASP A 122 -18.87 26.01 7.23
CA ASP A 122 -19.58 27.29 7.41
C ASP A 122 -20.20 27.81 6.09
N LYS A 123 -19.72 27.35 4.93
CA LYS A 123 -20.12 27.86 3.62
C LYS A 123 -21.06 26.95 2.86
N GLU A 124 -20.92 25.65 3.04
CA GLU A 124 -21.71 24.66 2.32
C GLU A 124 -21.92 23.39 3.16
N HIS A 125 -22.98 22.66 2.83
CA HIS A 125 -23.30 21.40 3.49
C HIS A 125 -22.44 20.28 2.96
N PHE A 126 -21.93 19.44 3.88
CA PHE A 126 -21.32 18.13 3.62
C PHE A 126 -21.99 17.09 4.50
N ASP A 127 -22.21 15.90 3.94
CA ASP A 127 -22.90 14.81 4.62
C ASP A 127 -21.95 14.00 5.52
N LEU A 128 -20.62 13.95 5.16
CA LEU A 128 -19.67 13.07 5.81
C LEU A 128 -18.23 13.54 5.62
N ILE A 129 -17.37 13.25 6.62
CA ILE A 129 -15.92 13.38 6.50
C ILE A 129 -15.29 11.99 6.48
N PHE A 130 -14.53 11.66 5.42
CA PHE A 130 -13.72 10.46 5.28
C PHE A 130 -12.25 10.80 5.42
N VAL A 131 -11.57 10.22 6.41
CA VAL A 131 -10.16 10.52 6.72
C VAL A 131 -9.32 9.29 6.57
N THR A 132 -8.29 9.33 5.74
CA THR A 132 -7.37 8.20 5.54
C THR A 132 -6.06 8.40 6.30
N GLY A 133 -5.65 7.42 7.07
CA GLY A 133 -4.39 7.41 7.83
C GLY A 133 -3.43 6.31 7.37
N PRO A 134 -2.09 6.52 7.48
CA PRO A 134 -1.40 7.69 8.02
C PRO A 134 -1.50 8.94 7.10
N PRO A 135 -1.32 10.17 7.62
CA PRO A 135 -0.89 10.53 8.98
C PRO A 135 -2.04 10.45 10.00
N PHE A 136 -1.72 9.94 11.19
CA PHE A 136 -2.71 9.73 12.25
C PHE A 136 -3.03 11.00 13.06
N SER A 137 -2.18 12.05 12.96
CA SER A 137 -2.53 13.37 13.47
C SER A 137 -3.82 13.93 12.85
N ALA A 138 -4.16 13.53 11.62
CA ALA A 138 -5.43 13.91 10.98
C ALA A 138 -6.64 13.35 11.75
N PHE A 139 -6.56 12.12 12.27
CA PHE A 139 -7.64 11.52 13.05
C PHE A 139 -7.93 12.32 14.33
N VAL A 140 -6.86 12.76 15.02
CA VAL A 140 -7.00 13.56 16.26
C VAL A 140 -7.66 14.92 15.96
N GLU A 141 -7.16 15.64 14.99
CA GLU A 141 -7.67 16.98 14.64
C GLU A 141 -9.11 16.93 14.12
N ILE A 142 -9.48 15.87 13.38
CA ILE A 142 -10.86 15.67 12.92
C ILE A 142 -11.78 15.18 14.04
N ALA A 143 -11.29 14.41 15.03
CA ALA A 143 -12.06 14.10 16.23
C ALA A 143 -12.42 15.36 17.01
N GLU A 144 -11.47 16.30 17.19
CA GLU A 144 -11.73 17.61 17.80
C GLU A 144 -12.77 18.41 17.01
N LEU A 145 -12.69 18.41 15.67
CA LEU A 145 -13.64 19.08 14.82
C LEU A 145 -15.05 18.46 14.92
N LYS A 146 -15.15 17.13 14.93
CA LYS A 146 -16.43 16.41 15.07
C LYS A 146 -17.17 16.77 16.34
N ILE A 147 -16.47 16.88 17.48
CA ILE A 147 -17.07 17.29 18.76
C ILE A 147 -17.76 18.66 18.62
N LYS A 148 -17.17 19.56 17.82
CA LYS A 148 -17.71 20.92 17.62
C LYS A 148 -18.87 20.97 16.62
N ARG A 149 -18.82 20.15 15.57
CA ARG A 149 -19.68 20.28 14.38
C ARG A 149 -20.70 19.17 14.18
N ASN A 150 -20.64 18.13 14.98
CA ASN A 150 -21.54 16.95 14.94
C ASN A 150 -21.77 16.38 13.53
N ILE A 151 -20.71 16.31 12.70
CA ILE A 151 -20.74 15.72 11.37
C ILE A 151 -20.30 14.24 11.44
N PRO A 152 -20.91 13.31 10.67
CA PRO A 152 -20.45 11.92 10.58
C PRO A 152 -19.00 11.82 10.09
N VAL A 153 -18.20 10.97 10.74
CA VAL A 153 -16.78 10.76 10.42
C VAL A 153 -16.50 9.28 10.24
N VAL A 154 -15.76 8.94 9.16
CA VAL A 154 -15.21 7.61 8.90
C VAL A 154 -13.69 7.69 8.85
N TYR A 155 -13.01 6.84 9.64
CA TYR A 155 -11.55 6.68 9.55
C TYR A 155 -11.19 5.47 8.71
N ASP A 156 -10.23 5.64 7.78
CA ASP A 156 -9.67 4.58 6.95
C ASP A 156 -8.24 4.25 7.43
N TYR A 157 -8.12 3.18 8.19
CA TYR A 157 -6.84 2.64 8.66
C TYR A 157 -6.19 1.80 7.57
N ARG A 158 -5.21 2.36 6.87
CA ARG A 158 -4.40 1.60 5.91
C ARG A 158 -3.36 0.75 6.61
N ASP A 159 -2.85 1.24 7.72
CA ASP A 159 -1.89 0.60 8.60
C ASP A 159 -2.31 0.80 10.06
N LEU A 160 -1.81 -0.03 10.98
CA LEU A 160 -1.96 0.18 12.42
C LEU A 160 -1.24 1.45 12.85
N TRP A 161 -1.76 2.14 13.86
CA TRP A 161 -1.10 3.25 14.53
C TRP A 161 -0.37 2.78 15.78
N TYR A 162 -1.10 2.34 16.80
CA TYR A 162 -0.53 1.80 18.02
C TYR A 162 0.05 0.39 17.76
N GLU A 163 1.28 0.14 18.26
CA GLU A 163 2.00 -1.12 18.08
C GLU A 163 2.16 -1.59 16.60
N SER A 164 2.15 -0.64 15.67
CA SER A 164 2.47 -0.92 14.27
C SER A 164 3.92 -1.37 14.09
N TYR A 165 4.18 -2.14 13.04
CA TYR A 165 5.54 -2.43 12.58
C TYR A 165 6.41 -1.15 12.41
N PHE A 166 5.79 -0.07 11.97
CA PHE A 166 6.47 1.21 11.73
C PHE A 166 6.67 2.07 12.98
N SER A 167 6.05 1.72 14.11
CA SER A 167 6.06 2.54 15.32
C SER A 167 7.38 2.38 16.09
N PHE A 168 7.90 3.50 16.54
CA PHE A 168 9.01 3.58 17.48
C PHE A 168 8.61 4.39 18.71
N TYR A 169 8.78 3.80 19.89
CA TYR A 169 8.48 4.45 21.16
C TYR A 169 9.77 4.62 21.97
N LEU A 170 10.14 5.88 22.25
CA LEU A 170 11.37 6.19 22.99
C LEU A 170 11.27 5.74 24.46
N THR A 171 10.09 5.90 25.07
CA THR A 171 9.81 5.55 26.49
C THR A 171 8.41 4.95 26.63
N PRO A 172 8.12 4.23 27.75
CA PRO A 172 6.76 3.78 28.03
C PRO A 172 5.73 4.94 28.08
N GLY A 173 6.12 6.10 28.61
CA GLY A 173 5.25 7.30 28.62
C GLY A 173 4.97 7.83 27.20
N HIS A 174 5.96 7.73 26.30
CA HIS A 174 5.78 8.06 24.89
C HIS A 174 4.75 7.09 24.22
N LYS A 175 4.90 5.78 24.46
CA LYS A 175 3.94 4.77 24.01
C LYS A 175 2.53 5.04 24.53
N PHE A 176 2.40 5.35 25.83
CA PHE A 176 1.11 5.66 26.44
C PHE A 176 0.44 6.92 25.87
N ARG A 177 1.22 7.95 25.47
CA ARG A 177 0.67 9.13 24.79
C ARG A 177 0.09 8.80 23.42
N HIS A 178 0.75 7.93 22.63
CA HIS A 178 0.19 7.43 21.38
C HIS A 178 -1.13 6.71 21.60
N TYR A 179 -1.18 5.79 22.57
CA TYR A 179 -2.41 5.10 22.96
C TYR A 179 -3.53 6.09 23.32
N LYS A 180 -3.26 7.10 24.13
CA LYS A 180 -4.26 8.13 24.51
C LYS A 180 -4.79 8.91 23.31
N TYR A 181 -3.93 9.30 22.37
CA TYR A 181 -4.37 10.01 21.17
C TYR A 181 -5.24 9.13 20.27
N GLU A 182 -4.86 7.87 20.08
CA GLU A 182 -5.65 6.93 19.29
C GLU A 182 -6.98 6.62 19.98
N TYR A 183 -6.96 6.37 21.29
CA TYR A 183 -8.17 6.19 22.10
C TYR A 183 -9.13 7.38 21.95
N PHE A 184 -8.64 8.61 22.05
CA PHE A 184 -9.44 9.82 21.87
C PHE A 184 -10.04 9.90 20.46
N ALA A 185 -9.25 9.63 19.42
CA ALA A 185 -9.72 9.63 18.05
C ALA A 185 -10.81 8.57 17.83
N LEU A 186 -10.60 7.35 18.31
CA LEU A 186 -11.53 6.22 18.17
C LEU A 186 -12.83 6.39 18.96
N LYS A 187 -12.80 7.10 20.09
CA LYS A 187 -14.04 7.44 20.85
C LYS A 187 -14.92 8.45 20.13
N ASN A 188 -14.35 9.22 19.20
CA ASN A 188 -15.04 10.30 18.49
C ASN A 188 -15.19 10.01 16.98
N VAL A 189 -15.27 8.76 16.59
CA VAL A 189 -15.52 8.35 15.19
C VAL A 189 -16.87 7.60 15.11
N ASN A 190 -17.53 7.69 13.96
CA ASN A 190 -18.78 6.93 13.74
C ASN A 190 -18.50 5.54 13.18
N LYS A 191 -17.50 5.42 12.29
CA LYS A 191 -17.17 4.16 11.64
C LYS A 191 -15.69 4.10 11.28
N ILE A 192 -15.15 2.88 11.27
CA ILE A 192 -13.75 2.62 10.93
C ILE A 192 -13.72 1.66 9.75
N THR A 193 -12.93 1.96 8.73
CA THR A 193 -12.57 1.01 7.69
C THR A 193 -11.12 0.60 7.86
N VAL A 194 -10.81 -0.67 7.64
CA VAL A 194 -9.48 -1.26 7.75
C VAL A 194 -9.15 -2.08 6.51
N THR A 195 -7.87 -2.27 6.21
CA THR A 195 -7.47 -2.98 5.00
C THR A 195 -7.49 -4.51 5.13
N ASN A 196 -7.42 -5.04 6.35
CA ASN A 196 -7.42 -6.48 6.58
C ASN A 196 -7.94 -6.87 7.98
N ARG A 197 -8.17 -8.17 8.13
CA ARG A 197 -8.69 -8.76 9.38
C ARG A 197 -7.74 -8.58 10.57
N LYS A 198 -6.43 -8.67 10.38
CA LYS A 198 -5.45 -8.51 11.47
C LYS A 198 -5.49 -7.13 12.09
N ILE A 199 -5.65 -6.07 11.28
CA ILE A 199 -5.83 -4.70 11.79
C ILE A 199 -7.14 -4.63 12.60
N LYS A 200 -8.24 -5.18 12.11
CA LYS A 200 -9.52 -5.21 12.84
C LYS A 200 -9.38 -5.91 14.19
N GLU A 201 -8.80 -7.10 14.21
CA GLU A 201 -8.59 -7.89 15.44
C GLU A 201 -7.73 -7.13 16.45
N LYS A 202 -6.65 -6.49 16.02
CA LYS A 202 -5.80 -5.69 16.91
C LYS A 202 -6.52 -4.45 17.46
N LEU A 203 -7.28 -3.74 16.66
CA LEU A 203 -8.07 -2.60 17.15
C LEU A 203 -9.11 -3.04 18.20
N LEU A 204 -9.79 -4.15 17.99
CA LEU A 204 -10.75 -4.69 18.96
C LEU A 204 -10.07 -5.16 20.25
N LEU A 205 -8.86 -5.72 20.15
CA LEU A 205 -8.07 -6.16 21.31
C LEU A 205 -7.54 -4.96 22.12
N ASP A 206 -6.94 -3.99 21.45
CA ASP A 206 -6.28 -2.85 22.10
C ASP A 206 -7.30 -1.80 22.61
N PHE A 207 -8.50 -1.75 22.03
CA PHE A 207 -9.58 -0.81 22.36
C PHE A 207 -10.91 -1.53 22.59
N PRO A 208 -11.11 -2.16 23.77
CA PRO A 208 -12.26 -3.04 24.07
C PRO A 208 -13.64 -2.35 24.03
N PHE A 209 -13.70 -1.03 23.95
CA PHE A 209 -14.96 -0.30 23.79
C PHE A 209 -15.50 -0.35 22.33
N LEU A 210 -14.66 -0.74 21.38
CA LEU A 210 -15.06 -0.93 19.98
C LEU A 210 -15.83 -2.24 19.83
N LYS A 211 -16.85 -2.21 18.98
CA LYS A 211 -17.63 -3.39 18.61
C LYS A 211 -17.23 -3.87 17.21
N HIS A 212 -17.49 -5.13 16.93
CA HIS A 212 -17.29 -5.69 15.59
C HIS A 212 -18.01 -4.90 14.49
N THR A 213 -19.16 -4.35 14.81
CA THR A 213 -19.97 -3.51 13.90
C THR A 213 -19.34 -2.15 13.61
N ASP A 214 -18.48 -1.62 14.46
CA ASP A 214 -17.84 -0.32 14.28
C ASP A 214 -16.74 -0.36 13.22
N ILE A 215 -16.25 -1.56 12.89
CA ILE A 215 -15.11 -1.75 11.99
C ILE A 215 -15.50 -2.61 10.78
N THR A 216 -15.41 -2.03 9.60
CA THR A 216 -15.63 -2.71 8.31
C THR A 216 -14.30 -2.95 7.61
N ILE A 217 -14.10 -4.13 7.04
CA ILE A 217 -12.90 -4.44 6.24
C ILE A 217 -13.17 -4.03 4.80
N ILE A 218 -12.43 -3.03 4.31
CA ILE A 218 -12.36 -2.65 2.90
C ILE A 218 -10.94 -2.93 2.43
N ARG A 219 -10.71 -4.01 1.73
CA ARG A 219 -9.38 -4.48 1.33
C ARG A 219 -8.67 -3.50 0.40
N HIS A 220 -7.37 -3.66 0.20
CA HIS A 220 -6.68 -3.08 -0.96
C HIS A 220 -7.18 -3.76 -2.23
N GLY A 221 -6.94 -3.11 -3.37
CA GLY A 221 -7.35 -3.66 -4.65
C GLY A 221 -6.52 -3.11 -5.80
N TYR A 222 -6.87 -3.53 -7.00
CA TYR A 222 -6.31 -3.08 -8.27
C TYR A 222 -7.35 -2.29 -9.06
N ASP A 223 -6.91 -1.47 -10.01
CA ASP A 223 -7.81 -0.82 -10.96
C ASP A 223 -7.79 -1.60 -12.29
N ALA A 224 -8.94 -2.14 -12.71
CA ALA A 224 -9.04 -2.91 -13.95
C ALA A 224 -8.61 -2.11 -15.17
N GLU A 225 -8.90 -0.79 -15.19
CA GLU A 225 -8.50 0.08 -16.30
C GLU A 225 -6.97 0.14 -16.50
N ASP A 226 -6.17 0.03 -15.44
CA ASP A 226 -4.70 0.03 -15.54
C ASP A 226 -4.21 -1.20 -16.34
N PHE A 227 -4.93 -2.32 -16.24
CA PHE A 227 -4.59 -3.55 -16.94
C PHE A 227 -5.21 -3.65 -18.32
N GLU A 228 -6.46 -3.23 -18.51
CA GLU A 228 -7.16 -3.29 -19.79
C GLU A 228 -6.52 -2.38 -20.83
N LYS A 229 -6.18 -1.16 -20.45
CA LYS A 229 -5.56 -0.16 -21.34
C LYS A 229 -4.07 -0.38 -21.62
N THR A 230 -3.47 -1.41 -20.99
CA THR A 230 -2.03 -1.64 -21.05
C THR A 230 -1.73 -3.03 -21.61
N PRO A 231 -1.33 -3.17 -22.90
CA PRO A 231 -0.97 -4.45 -23.47
C PRO A 231 0.34 -5.00 -22.85
N PRO A 232 0.49 -6.32 -22.70
CA PRO A 232 1.74 -6.92 -22.28
C PRO A 232 2.86 -6.68 -23.30
N ILE A 233 4.11 -6.78 -22.87
CA ILE A 233 5.28 -6.83 -23.74
C ILE A 233 5.43 -8.28 -24.22
N ALA A 234 5.63 -8.50 -25.51
CA ALA A 234 5.91 -9.83 -26.03
C ALA A 234 7.21 -10.38 -25.40
N LYS A 235 7.21 -11.67 -25.05
CA LYS A 235 8.43 -12.35 -24.60
C LYS A 235 9.40 -12.52 -25.75
N GLU A 236 10.68 -12.30 -25.48
CA GLU A 236 11.76 -12.45 -26.48
C GLU A 236 12.19 -13.91 -26.66
N ASN A 237 11.82 -14.78 -25.70
CA ASN A 237 12.19 -16.19 -25.67
C ASN A 237 11.12 -17.00 -24.92
N ASN A 238 11.30 -18.33 -24.89
CA ASN A 238 10.39 -19.27 -24.24
C ASN A 238 10.83 -19.65 -22.81
N LYS A 239 11.67 -18.85 -22.14
CA LYS A 239 12.08 -19.08 -20.77
C LYS A 239 10.96 -18.76 -19.80
N LEU A 240 10.95 -19.42 -18.64
CA LEU A 240 10.08 -19.05 -17.54
C LEU A 240 10.45 -17.64 -17.04
N LEU A 241 9.53 -16.69 -17.17
CA LEU A 241 9.72 -15.32 -16.74
C LEU A 241 9.05 -15.07 -15.38
N ILE A 242 9.86 -14.85 -14.35
CA ILE A 242 9.40 -14.43 -13.02
C ILE A 242 9.69 -12.94 -12.86
N VAL A 243 8.68 -12.16 -12.41
CA VAL A 243 8.82 -10.71 -12.25
C VAL A 243 8.49 -10.29 -10.83
N HIS A 244 9.37 -9.46 -10.25
CA HIS A 244 9.09 -8.68 -9.05
C HIS A 244 8.99 -7.19 -9.41
N SER A 245 7.87 -6.56 -9.04
CA SER A 245 7.67 -5.12 -9.20
C SER A 245 7.50 -4.46 -7.84
N GLY A 246 8.55 -3.82 -7.33
CA GLY A 246 8.55 -3.13 -6.04
C GLY A 246 9.94 -2.70 -5.60
N ASN A 247 10.00 -1.76 -4.66
CA ASN A 247 11.26 -1.35 -4.06
C ASN A 247 11.64 -2.30 -2.92
N PHE A 248 12.91 -2.66 -2.83
CA PHE A 248 13.44 -3.41 -1.69
C PHE A 248 13.84 -2.46 -0.58
N ILE A 249 12.91 -2.22 0.33
CA ILE A 249 13.04 -1.32 1.48
C ILE A 249 12.42 -1.96 2.73
N GLU A 250 12.97 -1.64 3.90
CA GLU A 250 12.44 -1.98 5.21
C GLU A 250 12.27 -3.49 5.46
N TYR A 251 11.09 -4.03 5.19
CA TYR A 251 10.74 -5.43 5.40
C TYR A 251 10.85 -6.30 4.13
N THR A 252 11.34 -5.74 3.03
CA THR A 252 11.52 -6.46 1.77
C THR A 252 13.00 -6.61 1.42
N THR A 253 13.43 -7.81 1.00
CA THR A 253 14.80 -8.10 0.60
C THR A 253 14.85 -9.16 -0.50
N PRO A 254 15.65 -8.99 -1.56
CA PRO A 254 15.86 -10.05 -2.55
C PRO A 254 16.91 -11.08 -2.12
N GLU A 255 17.50 -10.93 -0.93
CA GLU A 255 18.71 -11.68 -0.52
C GLU A 255 18.52 -13.20 -0.59
N PHE A 256 17.44 -13.71 -0.01
CA PHE A 256 17.16 -15.14 0.03
C PHE A 256 16.77 -15.71 -1.34
N MET A 257 16.05 -14.93 -2.16
CA MET A 257 15.78 -15.29 -3.55
C MET A 257 17.09 -15.37 -4.37
N LEU A 258 18.00 -14.40 -4.20
CA LEU A 258 19.31 -14.45 -4.88
C LEU A 258 20.16 -15.64 -4.44
N GLN A 259 20.07 -16.06 -3.17
CA GLN A 259 20.70 -17.29 -2.69
C GLN A 259 20.05 -18.53 -3.31
N ALA A 260 18.72 -18.58 -3.38
CA ALA A 260 18.00 -19.66 -4.00
C ALA A 260 18.29 -19.81 -5.50
N LEU A 261 18.39 -18.67 -6.22
CA LEU A 261 18.79 -18.69 -7.65
C LEU A 261 20.23 -19.19 -7.84
N ARG A 262 21.15 -18.88 -6.91
CA ARG A 262 22.51 -19.46 -6.90
C ARG A 262 22.45 -20.98 -6.69
N ASP A 263 21.67 -21.43 -5.71
CA ASP A 263 21.54 -22.86 -5.40
C ASP A 263 20.84 -23.60 -6.53
N LEU A 264 19.85 -22.99 -7.18
CA LEU A 264 19.22 -23.49 -8.40
C LEU A 264 20.24 -23.67 -9.52
N GLN A 265 21.12 -22.67 -9.75
CA GLN A 265 22.17 -22.75 -10.77
C GLN A 265 23.16 -23.88 -10.51
N LEU A 266 23.44 -24.20 -9.25
CA LEU A 266 24.37 -25.27 -8.86
C LEU A 266 23.74 -26.64 -8.88
N LYS A 267 22.49 -26.79 -8.42
CA LYS A 267 21.81 -28.09 -8.25
C LYS A 267 20.99 -28.48 -9.49
N TYR A 268 20.44 -27.49 -10.22
CA TYR A 268 19.49 -27.65 -11.34
C TYR A 268 19.88 -26.72 -12.50
N PRO A 269 21.06 -26.93 -13.13
CA PRO A 269 21.60 -25.99 -14.14
C PRO A 269 20.67 -25.82 -15.36
N ASP A 270 19.97 -26.85 -15.78
CA ASP A 270 19.04 -26.79 -16.91
C ASP A 270 17.84 -25.91 -16.59
N VAL A 271 17.29 -26.01 -15.39
CA VAL A 271 16.20 -25.15 -14.91
C VAL A 271 16.67 -23.70 -14.85
N ALA A 272 17.86 -23.46 -14.31
CA ALA A 272 18.44 -22.13 -14.20
C ALA A 272 18.73 -21.48 -15.57
N ALA A 273 19.14 -22.28 -16.56
CA ALA A 273 19.38 -21.80 -17.94
C ALA A 273 18.09 -21.36 -18.66
N ASP A 274 16.96 -21.97 -18.29
CA ASP A 274 15.64 -21.70 -18.89
C ASP A 274 14.74 -20.78 -18.03
N LEU A 275 15.33 -19.99 -17.12
CA LEU A 275 14.68 -19.07 -16.22
C LEU A 275 15.20 -17.64 -16.42
N GLU A 276 14.30 -16.66 -16.45
CA GLU A 276 14.60 -15.24 -16.31
C GLU A 276 13.89 -14.66 -15.09
N PHE A 277 14.62 -13.85 -14.30
CA PHE A 277 14.09 -13.16 -13.12
C PHE A 277 14.26 -11.65 -13.27
N HIS A 278 13.16 -10.91 -13.37
CA HIS A 278 13.19 -9.47 -13.56
C HIS A 278 12.82 -8.73 -12.26
N PHE A 279 13.70 -7.84 -11.82
CA PHE A 279 13.46 -6.91 -10.73
C PHE A 279 13.15 -5.51 -11.27
N ILE A 280 11.96 -4.98 -10.94
CA ILE A 280 11.50 -3.64 -11.28
C ILE A 280 11.38 -2.86 -9.98
N GLY A 281 12.11 -1.75 -9.85
CA GLY A 281 12.12 -0.92 -8.66
C GLY A 281 13.52 -0.65 -8.14
N ILE A 282 13.62 0.17 -7.10
CA ILE A 282 14.89 0.58 -6.52
C ILE A 282 15.49 -0.58 -5.71
N MET A 283 16.72 -0.93 -6.05
CA MET A 283 17.50 -1.96 -5.37
C MET A 283 18.80 -1.37 -4.81
N ASP A 284 19.13 -1.70 -3.55
CA ASP A 284 20.39 -1.27 -2.93
C ASP A 284 21.60 -1.87 -3.67
N LYS A 285 22.70 -1.13 -3.76
CA LYS A 285 23.96 -1.57 -4.39
C LYS A 285 24.50 -2.88 -3.80
N LYS A 286 24.22 -3.19 -2.53
CA LYS A 286 24.64 -4.45 -1.91
C LYS A 286 24.05 -5.67 -2.62
N TYR A 287 22.79 -5.60 -3.07
CA TYR A 287 22.15 -6.69 -3.80
C TYR A 287 22.65 -6.81 -5.23
N GLN A 288 22.95 -5.67 -5.89
CA GLN A 288 23.62 -5.69 -7.19
C GLN A 288 25.01 -6.37 -7.12
N LYS A 289 25.73 -6.16 -6.00
CA LYS A 289 26.99 -6.88 -5.74
C LYS A 289 26.77 -8.38 -5.51
N LEU A 290 25.66 -8.79 -4.88
CA LEU A 290 25.32 -10.20 -4.69
C LEU A 290 25.01 -10.88 -6.03
N ILE A 291 24.28 -10.25 -6.94
CA ILE A 291 24.02 -10.75 -8.29
C ILE A 291 25.35 -11.09 -8.99
N LYS A 292 26.31 -10.17 -8.97
CA LYS A 292 27.65 -10.39 -9.54
C LYS A 292 28.44 -11.47 -8.81
N LYS A 293 28.43 -11.45 -7.45
CA LYS A 293 29.12 -12.45 -6.64
C LYS A 293 28.63 -13.87 -6.91
N TYR A 294 27.33 -14.03 -7.14
CA TYR A 294 26.72 -15.32 -7.41
C TYR A 294 26.67 -15.67 -8.92
N LYS A 295 27.22 -14.82 -9.80
CA LYS A 295 27.23 -14.99 -11.27
C LYS A 295 25.82 -15.20 -11.86
N LEU A 296 24.86 -14.38 -11.41
CA LEU A 296 23.45 -14.48 -11.79
C LEU A 296 23.06 -13.52 -12.93
N GLU A 297 24.01 -12.84 -13.59
CA GLU A 297 23.75 -11.81 -14.61
C GLU A 297 23.00 -12.35 -15.82
N LEU A 298 23.10 -13.64 -16.12
CA LEU A 298 22.35 -14.28 -17.21
C LEU A 298 20.90 -14.59 -16.84
N ILE A 299 20.60 -14.74 -15.54
CA ILE A 299 19.28 -15.09 -15.02
C ILE A 299 18.53 -13.83 -14.57
N VAL A 300 19.24 -12.90 -13.91
CA VAL A 300 18.64 -11.74 -13.23
C VAL A 300 18.84 -10.45 -14.01
N LYS A 301 17.71 -9.81 -14.38
CA LYS A 301 17.69 -8.46 -14.98
C LYS A 301 17.14 -7.45 -13.99
N THR A 302 17.79 -6.28 -13.84
CA THR A 302 17.36 -5.19 -12.95
C THR A 302 17.07 -3.94 -13.76
N TYR A 303 15.87 -3.36 -13.58
CA TYR A 303 15.40 -2.22 -14.40
C TYR A 303 15.38 -0.87 -13.64
N GLY A 304 15.56 -0.89 -12.30
CA GLY A 304 15.41 0.31 -11.50
C GLY A 304 13.95 0.79 -11.40
N TYR A 305 13.76 2.07 -11.09
CA TYR A 305 12.42 2.66 -11.04
C TYR A 305 11.85 2.78 -12.46
N MET A 306 10.59 2.40 -12.60
CA MET A 306 9.79 2.56 -13.83
C MET A 306 8.52 3.34 -13.53
N GLU A 307 7.99 4.03 -14.52
CA GLU A 307 6.64 4.60 -14.49
C GLU A 307 5.59 3.49 -14.33
N HIS A 308 4.48 3.81 -13.67
CA HIS A 308 3.45 2.83 -13.32
C HIS A 308 2.98 2.00 -14.53
N LYS A 309 2.68 2.66 -15.65
CA LYS A 309 2.20 2.01 -16.87
C LYS A 309 3.21 0.99 -17.43
N GLU A 310 4.49 1.34 -17.47
CA GLU A 310 5.54 0.43 -17.94
C GLU A 310 5.77 -0.74 -16.99
N ALA A 311 5.66 -0.50 -15.67
CA ALA A 311 5.71 -1.56 -14.68
C ALA A 311 4.54 -2.55 -14.84
N VAL A 312 3.32 -2.06 -15.09
CA VAL A 312 2.14 -2.90 -15.37
C VAL A 312 2.34 -3.73 -16.66
N ARG A 313 2.93 -3.17 -17.72
CA ARG A 313 3.24 -3.94 -18.93
C ARG A 313 4.14 -5.14 -18.66
N LYS A 314 5.21 -4.93 -17.88
CA LYS A 314 6.14 -6.02 -17.51
C LYS A 314 5.48 -7.04 -16.57
N VAL A 315 4.67 -6.59 -15.61
CA VAL A 315 3.90 -7.46 -14.72
C VAL A 315 2.94 -8.35 -15.53
N LYS A 316 2.24 -7.80 -16.51
CA LYS A 316 1.36 -8.57 -17.43
C LYS A 316 2.11 -9.59 -18.30
N SER A 317 3.37 -9.33 -18.61
CA SER A 317 4.20 -10.21 -19.45
C SER A 317 4.81 -11.38 -18.68
N ALA A 318 4.78 -11.36 -17.34
CA ALA A 318 5.29 -12.42 -16.49
C ALA A 318 4.49 -13.72 -16.66
N ASP A 319 5.14 -14.85 -16.50
CA ASP A 319 4.49 -16.15 -16.28
C ASP A 319 4.10 -16.30 -14.81
N VAL A 320 4.98 -15.87 -13.89
CA VAL A 320 4.78 -15.88 -12.44
C VAL A 320 5.24 -14.56 -11.84
N LEU A 321 4.54 -14.08 -10.82
CA LEU A 321 4.90 -12.86 -10.09
C LEU A 321 5.47 -13.23 -8.72
N TRP A 322 6.65 -12.73 -8.39
CA TRP A 322 7.24 -12.97 -7.07
C TRP A 322 6.91 -11.83 -6.10
N PHE A 323 6.31 -12.20 -4.97
CA PHE A 323 5.97 -11.32 -3.86
C PHE A 323 6.70 -11.74 -2.58
N MET A 324 7.22 -10.79 -1.78
CA MET A 324 7.90 -11.13 -0.56
C MET A 324 7.67 -10.14 0.58
N ILE A 325 7.62 -10.67 1.80
CA ILE A 325 7.67 -9.96 3.08
C ILE A 325 8.63 -10.73 3.99
N GLY A 326 9.66 -10.06 4.50
CA GLY A 326 10.62 -10.70 5.43
C GLY A 326 10.08 -10.82 6.85
N ARG A 327 10.70 -11.66 7.68
CA ARG A 327 10.35 -11.81 9.09
C ARG A 327 10.76 -10.60 9.91
N LYS A 328 9.81 -9.99 10.59
CA LYS A 328 10.02 -8.90 11.55
C LYS A 328 8.91 -8.93 12.61
N LYS A 329 9.19 -8.31 13.76
CA LYS A 329 8.18 -8.16 14.82
C LYS A 329 6.99 -7.33 14.32
N ASN A 330 5.77 -7.73 14.60
CA ASN A 330 4.51 -7.08 14.23
C ASN A 330 4.31 -6.93 12.71
N ILE A 331 4.88 -7.85 11.90
CA ILE A 331 4.76 -7.82 10.43
C ILE A 331 3.47 -8.47 9.95
N ASP A 332 2.81 -9.25 10.77
CA ASP A 332 1.65 -10.10 10.48
C ASP A 332 0.43 -9.32 9.97
N ALA A 333 0.29 -8.04 10.33
CA ALA A 333 -0.78 -7.16 9.85
C ALA A 333 -0.43 -6.40 8.56
N ILE A 334 0.81 -6.47 8.08
CA ILE A 334 1.25 -5.77 6.87
C ILE A 334 0.67 -6.45 5.63
N LEU A 335 -0.04 -5.66 4.83
CA LEU A 335 -0.64 -6.10 3.58
C LEU A 335 -0.41 -5.04 2.48
N PRO A 336 0.70 -5.13 1.74
CA PRO A 336 1.04 -4.15 0.71
C PRO A 336 0.03 -4.17 -0.46
N GLY A 337 -0.33 -2.98 -0.95
CA GLY A 337 -1.21 -2.83 -2.11
C GLY A 337 -0.68 -3.50 -3.39
N LYS A 338 0.64 -3.71 -3.48
CA LYS A 338 1.32 -4.40 -4.59
C LYS A 338 0.81 -5.83 -4.81
N LEU A 339 0.46 -6.56 -3.73
CA LEU A 339 -0.11 -7.89 -3.86
C LEU A 339 -1.41 -7.88 -4.68
N PHE A 340 -2.23 -6.84 -4.50
CA PHE A 340 -3.49 -6.70 -5.25
C PHE A 340 -3.27 -6.28 -6.70
N GLU A 341 -2.20 -5.56 -7.03
CA GLU A 341 -1.80 -5.36 -8.43
C GLU A 341 -1.43 -6.70 -9.09
N TYR A 342 -0.78 -7.61 -8.36
CA TYR A 342 -0.47 -8.95 -8.86
C TYR A 342 -1.72 -9.80 -9.06
N ILE A 343 -2.67 -9.73 -8.14
CA ILE A 343 -4.00 -10.35 -8.28
C ILE A 343 -4.71 -9.80 -9.53
N GLY A 344 -4.67 -8.48 -9.75
CA GLY A 344 -5.24 -7.83 -10.93
C GLY A 344 -4.58 -8.25 -12.25
N ALA A 345 -3.30 -8.62 -12.22
CA ALA A 345 -2.61 -9.17 -13.39
C ALA A 345 -3.07 -10.59 -13.75
N LYS A 346 -3.82 -11.26 -12.87
CA LYS A 346 -4.36 -12.63 -13.07
C LYS A 346 -3.28 -13.66 -13.37
N LYS A 347 -2.12 -13.54 -12.71
CA LYS A 347 -0.98 -14.43 -12.87
C LYS A 347 -0.76 -15.25 -11.61
N PRO A 348 -0.18 -16.45 -11.70
CA PRO A 348 0.31 -17.16 -10.51
C PRO A 348 1.25 -16.29 -9.69
N ILE A 349 1.15 -16.39 -8.36
CA ILE A 349 1.98 -15.59 -7.46
C ILE A 349 2.85 -16.51 -6.61
N PHE A 350 4.17 -16.36 -6.70
CA PHE A 350 5.10 -16.98 -5.77
C PHE A 350 5.30 -16.03 -4.58
N GLY A 351 4.76 -16.38 -3.42
CA GLY A 351 4.84 -15.60 -2.19
C GLY A 351 5.89 -16.15 -1.23
N SER A 352 6.99 -15.41 -1.00
CA SER A 352 7.93 -15.68 0.09
C SER A 352 7.54 -14.83 1.29
N VAL A 353 6.67 -15.35 2.17
CA VAL A 353 5.99 -14.56 3.22
C VAL A 353 5.89 -15.34 4.54
N PRO A 354 5.97 -14.64 5.69
CA PRO A 354 5.67 -15.24 6.99
C PRO A 354 4.15 -15.37 7.19
N ASP A 355 3.75 -16.06 8.26
CA ASP A 355 2.35 -16.10 8.69
C ASP A 355 1.81 -14.68 8.89
N GLY A 356 0.58 -14.43 8.42
CA GLY A 356 -0.07 -13.14 8.53
C GLY A 356 -1.05 -12.82 7.39
N ALA A 357 -1.44 -11.56 7.32
CA ALA A 357 -2.46 -11.08 6.38
C ALA A 357 -2.10 -11.36 4.90
N ALA A 358 -0.83 -11.25 4.52
CA ALA A 358 -0.39 -11.49 3.15
C ALA A 358 -0.46 -12.97 2.77
N LYS A 359 -0.06 -13.89 3.67
CA LYS A 359 -0.17 -15.34 3.46
C LYS A 359 -1.63 -15.75 3.29
N SER A 360 -2.53 -15.27 4.16
CA SER A 360 -3.96 -15.56 4.04
C SER A 360 -4.57 -15.12 2.70
N VAL A 361 -4.14 -13.96 2.18
CA VAL A 361 -4.59 -13.48 0.85
C VAL A 361 -4.07 -14.39 -0.27
N LEU A 362 -2.84 -14.87 -0.18
CA LEU A 362 -2.26 -15.81 -1.16
C LEU A 362 -2.97 -17.16 -1.13
N GLU A 363 -3.28 -17.68 0.06
CA GLU A 363 -4.05 -18.91 0.25
C GLU A 363 -5.46 -18.78 -0.35
N GLU A 364 -6.15 -17.66 -0.09
CA GLU A 364 -7.47 -17.37 -0.69
C GLU A 364 -7.41 -17.17 -2.22
N TYR A 365 -6.27 -16.76 -2.78
CA TYR A 365 -6.08 -16.55 -4.22
C TYR A 365 -5.95 -17.87 -4.99
N GLU A 366 -5.52 -18.94 -4.31
CA GLU A 366 -5.35 -20.32 -4.81
C GLU A 366 -4.30 -20.48 -5.92
N ALA A 367 -4.19 -19.54 -6.86
CA ALA A 367 -3.14 -19.52 -7.89
C ALA A 367 -1.81 -19.01 -7.30
N SER A 368 -1.34 -19.63 -6.22
CA SER A 368 -0.15 -19.19 -5.50
C SER A 368 0.73 -20.36 -5.05
N PHE A 369 2.04 -20.09 -5.01
CA PHE A 369 3.06 -20.92 -4.37
C PHE A 369 3.55 -20.16 -3.15
N ILE A 370 3.73 -20.81 -2.01
CA ILE A 370 4.07 -20.13 -0.77
C ILE A 370 5.30 -20.78 -0.14
N SER A 371 6.31 -19.96 0.17
CA SER A 371 7.48 -20.38 0.94
C SER A 371 7.68 -19.46 2.15
N GLU A 372 8.41 -19.97 3.15
CA GLU A 372 8.94 -19.12 4.20
C GLU A 372 9.96 -18.12 3.61
N PRO A 373 9.96 -16.85 4.06
CA PRO A 373 10.68 -15.76 3.37
C PRO A 373 12.20 -15.88 3.42
N ASP A 374 12.73 -16.64 4.37
CA ASP A 374 14.16 -16.83 4.67
C ASP A 374 14.64 -18.28 4.53
N ASN A 375 13.77 -19.20 4.06
CA ASN A 375 14.11 -20.59 3.81
C ASN A 375 14.56 -20.77 2.34
N VAL A 376 15.88 -20.67 2.13
CA VAL A 376 16.50 -20.76 0.80
C VAL A 376 16.23 -22.10 0.09
N GLU A 377 16.21 -23.19 0.84
CA GLU A 377 15.95 -24.54 0.30
C GLU A 377 14.52 -24.63 -0.22
N GLN A 378 13.53 -24.25 0.60
CA GLN A 378 12.13 -24.23 0.19
C GLN A 378 11.88 -23.30 -1.00
N ILE A 379 12.52 -22.11 -1.04
CA ILE A 379 12.43 -21.20 -2.19
C ILE A 379 12.98 -21.87 -3.45
N THR A 380 14.11 -22.60 -3.35
CA THR A 380 14.72 -23.32 -4.48
C THR A 380 13.82 -24.42 -5.00
N GLU A 381 13.27 -25.25 -4.10
CA GLU A 381 12.34 -26.34 -4.44
C GLU A 381 11.06 -25.81 -5.10
N THR A 382 10.50 -24.71 -4.57
CA THR A 382 9.33 -24.05 -5.16
C THR A 382 9.63 -23.52 -6.57
N LEU A 383 10.84 -23.00 -6.83
CA LEU A 383 11.25 -22.59 -8.18
C LEU A 383 11.29 -23.77 -9.16
N VAL A 384 11.76 -24.93 -8.71
CA VAL A 384 11.77 -26.17 -9.52
C VAL A 384 10.34 -26.65 -9.80
N GLU A 385 9.47 -26.64 -8.78
CA GLU A 385 8.04 -26.96 -8.92
C GLU A 385 7.37 -26.06 -9.97
N ILE A 386 7.52 -24.74 -9.83
CA ILE A 386 6.98 -23.74 -10.77
C ILE A 386 7.49 -24.01 -12.19
N TYR A 387 8.78 -24.30 -12.35
CA TYR A 387 9.37 -24.58 -13.65
C TYR A 387 8.76 -25.84 -14.30
N ASN A 388 8.58 -26.91 -13.55
CA ASN A 388 7.98 -28.15 -14.06
C ASN A 388 6.53 -27.89 -14.53
N LEU A 389 5.72 -27.21 -13.69
CA LEU A 389 4.35 -26.83 -14.07
C LEU A 389 4.31 -25.91 -15.30
N TYR A 390 5.29 -25.00 -15.43
CA TYR A 390 5.41 -24.14 -16.62
C TYR A 390 5.71 -24.97 -17.89
N LYS A 391 6.63 -25.93 -17.83
CA LYS A 391 6.96 -26.82 -18.96
C LYS A 391 5.78 -27.66 -19.40
N ASP A 392 4.96 -28.09 -18.45
CA ASP A 392 3.76 -28.88 -18.66
C ASP A 392 2.53 -28.02 -19.06
N ASN A 393 2.68 -26.69 -19.20
CA ASN A 393 1.58 -25.73 -19.41
C ASN A 393 0.46 -25.85 -18.36
N ASN A 394 0.81 -26.17 -17.12
CA ASN A 394 -0.10 -26.45 -16.02
C ASN A 394 0.05 -25.46 -14.84
N LEU A 395 0.49 -24.23 -15.09
CA LEU A 395 0.51 -23.19 -14.07
C LEU A 395 -0.91 -22.90 -13.57
N PRO A 396 -1.14 -22.70 -12.25
CA PRO A 396 -2.46 -22.47 -11.70
C PRO A 396 -3.06 -21.15 -12.22
N VAL A 397 -4.39 -21.18 -12.47
CA VAL A 397 -5.15 -20.01 -12.92
C VAL A 397 -6.04 -19.52 -11.77
N PRO A 398 -6.05 -18.23 -11.45
CA PRO A 398 -6.85 -17.73 -10.33
C PRO A 398 -8.34 -17.78 -10.60
N TYR A 399 -9.11 -17.98 -9.54
CA TYR A 399 -10.58 -17.93 -9.62
C TYR A 399 -11.08 -16.51 -9.89
N SER A 400 -11.77 -16.31 -11.01
CA SER A 400 -12.16 -14.98 -11.51
C SER A 400 -12.94 -14.15 -10.48
N LYS A 401 -13.91 -14.75 -9.75
CA LYS A 401 -14.69 -14.03 -8.74
C LYS A 401 -13.84 -13.53 -7.57
N TYR A 402 -12.75 -14.25 -7.25
CA TYR A 402 -11.81 -13.78 -6.23
C TYR A 402 -11.08 -12.53 -6.72
N VAL A 403 -10.66 -12.50 -7.97
CA VAL A 403 -9.99 -11.34 -8.57
C VAL A 403 -10.94 -10.14 -8.61
N GLU A 404 -12.14 -10.32 -9.16
CA GLU A 404 -13.15 -9.27 -9.36
C GLU A 404 -13.53 -8.54 -8.07
N LYS A 405 -13.68 -9.26 -6.94
CA LYS A 405 -13.99 -8.63 -5.64
C LYS A 405 -12.92 -7.67 -5.13
N HIS A 406 -11.72 -7.70 -5.70
CA HIS A 406 -10.62 -6.81 -5.36
C HIS A 406 -10.45 -5.65 -6.36
N GLU A 407 -11.38 -5.49 -7.30
CA GLU A 407 -11.39 -4.32 -8.16
C GLU A 407 -11.74 -3.04 -7.38
N ARG A 408 -11.02 -1.96 -7.65
CA ARG A 408 -11.19 -0.67 -6.94
C ARG A 408 -12.61 -0.12 -7.04
N ARG A 409 -13.29 -0.34 -8.16
CA ARG A 409 -14.66 0.10 -8.34
C ARG A 409 -15.61 -0.65 -7.40
N VAL A 410 -15.47 -1.98 -7.28
CA VAL A 410 -16.24 -2.83 -6.34
C VAL A 410 -15.98 -2.41 -4.89
N LEU A 411 -14.72 -2.23 -4.52
CA LEU A 411 -14.35 -1.78 -3.16
C LEU A 411 -14.86 -0.37 -2.84
N THR A 412 -14.99 0.50 -3.86
CA THR A 412 -15.59 1.83 -3.68
C THR A 412 -17.10 1.74 -3.48
N GLU A 413 -17.77 0.79 -4.15
CA GLU A 413 -19.18 0.49 -3.88
C GLU A 413 -19.39 0.03 -2.44
N GLU A 414 -18.53 -0.87 -1.93
CA GLU A 414 -18.58 -1.30 -0.53
C GLU A 414 -18.37 -0.11 0.43
N LEU A 415 -17.42 0.78 0.14
CA LEU A 415 -17.21 2.00 0.91
C LEU A 415 -18.42 2.92 0.89
N SER A 416 -19.06 3.09 -0.28
CA SER A 416 -20.26 3.90 -0.42
C SER A 416 -21.43 3.36 0.41
N LYS A 417 -21.58 2.04 0.52
CA LYS A 417 -22.57 1.38 1.39
C LYS A 417 -22.31 1.67 2.87
N VAL A 418 -21.03 1.70 3.29
CA VAL A 418 -20.66 2.11 4.65
C VAL A 418 -21.07 3.56 4.92
N PHE A 419 -20.86 4.47 3.98
CA PHE A 419 -21.27 5.86 4.10
C PHE A 419 -22.79 6.01 4.16
N GLN A 420 -23.52 5.33 3.26
CA GLN A 420 -24.99 5.37 3.22
C GLN A 420 -25.62 4.82 4.50
N PHE A 421 -25.01 3.78 5.08
CA PHE A 421 -25.49 3.20 6.33
C PHE A 421 -25.44 4.25 7.47
N LEU A 422 -24.34 4.99 7.58
CA LEU A 422 -24.19 6.02 8.59
C LEU A 422 -25.16 7.21 8.47
N LEU A 423 -25.67 7.49 7.27
CA LEU A 423 -26.63 8.58 7.06
C LEU A 423 -28.08 8.16 7.35
N LYS A 424 -28.33 6.85 7.55
CA LYS A 424 -29.65 6.30 7.89
C LYS A 424 -29.83 6.05 9.39
N GLU A 425 -28.73 6.01 10.15
CA GLU A 425 -28.72 5.97 11.61
C GLU A 425 -28.91 7.38 12.20
#